data_8ca290d89119f21dae8842e17c3f2e16
#
_entry.id   8ca290d89119f21dae8842e17c3f2e16
#
_cell.length_a   1.000
_cell.length_b   1.000
_cell.length_c   1.000
_cell.angle_alpha   90.00
_cell.angle_beta   90.00
_cell.angle_gamma   90.00
#
_symmetry.space_group_name_H-M   'P 1'
#
loop_
_entity.id
_entity.type
_entity.pdbx_description
1 polymer ?
#
loop_
_entity_poly.entity_id
_entity_poly.type
_entity_poly.pdbx_seq_one_letter_code
_entity_poly.pdbx_strand_id
1 'polypeptide(L)'
;MVEDDANLRYIIRGGLEDMIGGYEIKDAANGEEGLKVWQEWQPDVIVSDIEMPVMDGYEMVKRIRETDPDTPILFSSGRVSPKDVVKGYELGVNNYLKKPFLPEELNAHVQALMKMKQKAPAATPAPKTPVMAEGIYQIGKNYTLDAEHATLKHASGTNKTLTARETKLLQMLCEKKGEVVKRETILEKLWGTEDDYFASRSLDVFVTKLRKLFAEDPSVNIKTVKGIGLSLLEI
;
A
#
# COMPACT_ATOMS: atom_id res chain seq x y z
N MET A 1 -15.42 -8.65 3.05
CA MET A 1 -15.14 -8.13 4.41
C MET A 1 -14.90 -9.28 5.35
N VAL A 2 -13.84 -9.23 6.15
CA VAL A 2 -13.44 -10.29 7.10
C VAL A 2 -13.51 -9.71 8.52
N GLU A 3 -14.47 -10.16 9.32
CA GLU A 3 -14.81 -9.60 10.62
C GLU A 3 -15.56 -10.67 11.42
N ASP A 4 -15.19 -10.94 12.66
CA ASP A 4 -15.85 -11.98 13.47
C ASP A 4 -17.17 -11.50 14.11
N ASP A 5 -17.33 -10.21 14.36
CA ASP A 5 -18.58 -9.64 14.87
C ASP A 5 -19.66 -9.57 13.76
N ALA A 6 -20.63 -10.47 13.86
CA ALA A 6 -21.74 -10.55 12.91
C ALA A 6 -22.61 -9.28 12.84
N ASN A 7 -22.77 -8.56 13.98
CA ASN A 7 -23.55 -7.32 14.04
C ASN A 7 -22.79 -6.21 13.31
N LEU A 8 -21.48 -6.11 13.52
CA LEU A 8 -20.65 -5.13 12.83
C LEU A 8 -20.62 -5.40 11.31
N ARG A 9 -20.49 -6.67 10.89
CA ARG A 9 -20.61 -7.03 9.46
C ARG A 9 -21.93 -6.57 8.87
N TYR A 10 -23.05 -6.84 9.55
CA TYR A 10 -24.37 -6.44 9.08
C TYR A 10 -24.51 -4.91 8.94
N ILE A 11 -24.06 -4.16 9.94
CA ILE A 11 -24.12 -2.67 9.92
C ILE A 11 -23.28 -2.10 8.79
N ILE A 12 -22.04 -2.57 8.64
CA ILE A 12 -21.13 -2.07 7.61
C ILE A 12 -21.66 -2.42 6.23
N ARG A 13 -22.12 -3.65 6.04
CA ARG A 13 -22.70 -4.11 4.78
C ARG A 13 -23.90 -3.28 4.38
N GLY A 14 -24.88 -3.10 5.27
CA GLY A 14 -26.05 -2.25 5.02
C GLY A 14 -25.66 -0.81 4.70
N GLY A 15 -24.68 -0.25 5.41
CA GLY A 15 -24.17 1.09 5.12
C GLY A 15 -23.51 1.21 3.74
N LEU A 16 -22.74 0.24 3.32
CA LEU A 16 -22.02 0.28 2.04
C LEU A 16 -22.89 -0.14 0.85
N GLU A 17 -23.66 -1.23 0.95
CA GLU A 17 -24.48 -1.74 -0.16
C GLU A 17 -25.78 -0.94 -0.34
N ASP A 18 -26.52 -0.66 0.76
CA ASP A 18 -27.87 -0.10 0.70
C ASP A 18 -27.89 1.43 0.77
N MET A 19 -27.07 2.05 1.61
CA MET A 19 -27.08 3.50 1.82
C MET A 19 -26.14 4.25 0.87
N ILE A 20 -24.92 3.75 0.67
CA ILE A 20 -23.91 4.37 -0.20
C ILE A 20 -24.05 3.85 -1.62
N GLY A 21 -24.17 2.52 -1.77
CA GLY A 21 -24.35 1.85 -3.05
C GLY A 21 -23.04 1.64 -3.83
N GLY A 22 -23.12 0.81 -4.89
CA GLY A 22 -21.99 0.55 -5.78
C GLY A 22 -21.00 -0.51 -5.31
N TYR A 23 -21.35 -1.25 -4.24
CA TYR A 23 -20.56 -2.35 -3.70
C TYR A 23 -21.30 -3.68 -3.81
N GLU A 24 -20.55 -4.75 -4.06
CA GLU A 24 -20.92 -6.12 -3.79
C GLU A 24 -19.99 -6.66 -2.70
N ILE A 25 -20.55 -7.11 -1.58
CA ILE A 25 -19.76 -7.51 -0.41
C ILE A 25 -19.90 -9.01 -0.16
N LYS A 26 -18.78 -9.69 -0.06
CA LYS A 26 -18.68 -11.05 0.48
C LYS A 26 -18.12 -10.99 1.89
N ASP A 27 -18.76 -11.73 2.78
CA ASP A 27 -18.42 -11.77 4.20
C ASP A 27 -17.64 -13.03 4.55
N ALA A 28 -16.75 -12.91 5.52
CA ALA A 28 -16.06 -14.01 6.17
C ALA A 28 -15.95 -13.71 7.69
N ALA A 29 -16.04 -14.74 8.51
CA ALA A 29 -16.02 -14.59 9.97
C ALA A 29 -14.62 -14.77 10.59
N ASN A 30 -13.63 -15.14 9.80
CA ASN A 30 -12.25 -15.35 10.22
C ASN A 30 -11.31 -15.36 9.01
N GLY A 31 -10.01 -15.36 9.24
CA GLY A 31 -9.02 -15.33 8.19
C GLY A 31 -9.01 -16.55 7.25
N GLU A 32 -9.39 -17.75 7.73
CA GLU A 32 -9.50 -18.93 6.87
C GLU A 32 -10.62 -18.80 5.84
N GLU A 33 -11.79 -18.37 6.29
CA GLU A 33 -12.90 -18.08 5.41
C GLU A 33 -12.55 -16.93 4.45
N GLY A 34 -11.87 -15.89 4.96
CA GLY A 34 -11.38 -14.78 4.16
C GLY A 34 -10.47 -15.21 3.03
N LEU A 35 -9.54 -16.16 3.28
CA LEU A 35 -8.68 -16.74 2.24
C LEU A 35 -9.48 -17.48 1.16
N LYS A 36 -10.49 -18.28 1.56
CA LYS A 36 -11.35 -18.98 0.60
C LYS A 36 -12.10 -18.00 -0.28
N VAL A 37 -12.74 -16.99 0.32
CA VAL A 37 -13.46 -15.95 -0.44
C VAL A 37 -12.51 -15.19 -1.38
N TRP A 38 -11.30 -14.84 -0.90
CA TRP A 38 -10.30 -14.17 -1.74
C TRP A 38 -9.90 -15.02 -2.95
N GLN A 39 -9.64 -16.31 -2.77
CA GLN A 39 -9.26 -17.21 -3.86
C GLN A 39 -10.37 -17.42 -4.90
N GLU A 40 -11.61 -17.58 -4.43
CA GLU A 40 -12.75 -17.87 -5.30
C GLU A 40 -13.29 -16.63 -6.02
N TRP A 41 -13.28 -15.48 -5.34
CA TRP A 41 -13.99 -14.29 -5.82
C TRP A 41 -13.08 -13.15 -6.32
N GLN A 42 -11.79 -13.16 -5.99
CA GLN A 42 -10.80 -12.16 -6.42
C GLN A 42 -11.28 -10.70 -6.19
N PRO A 43 -11.50 -10.27 -4.94
CA PRO A 43 -12.07 -8.97 -4.63
C PRO A 43 -11.17 -7.80 -5.06
N ASP A 44 -11.77 -6.66 -5.34
CA ASP A 44 -11.02 -5.42 -5.63
C ASP A 44 -10.33 -4.83 -4.40
N VAL A 45 -10.92 -5.01 -3.22
CA VAL A 45 -10.38 -4.56 -1.93
C VAL A 45 -10.77 -5.55 -0.84
N ILE A 46 -9.85 -5.83 0.08
CA ILE A 46 -10.12 -6.61 1.28
C ILE A 46 -10.15 -5.67 2.48
N VAL A 47 -11.22 -5.71 3.26
CA VAL A 47 -11.32 -5.06 4.57
C VAL A 47 -11.33 -6.16 5.62
N SER A 48 -10.39 -6.13 6.56
CA SER A 48 -10.25 -7.19 7.57
C SER A 48 -10.02 -6.63 8.96
N ASP A 49 -10.67 -7.23 9.97
CA ASP A 49 -10.17 -7.10 11.34
C ASP A 49 -8.83 -7.84 11.48
N ILE A 50 -8.12 -7.50 12.53
CA ILE A 50 -6.88 -8.17 12.94
C ILE A 50 -7.19 -9.32 13.89
N GLU A 51 -8.02 -9.07 14.92
CA GLU A 51 -8.29 -10.02 15.97
C GLU A 51 -9.54 -10.85 15.65
N MET A 52 -9.30 -12.03 15.14
CA MET A 52 -10.36 -12.97 14.78
C MET A 52 -9.99 -14.39 15.25
N PRO A 53 -10.98 -15.24 15.57
CA PRO A 53 -10.76 -16.64 15.90
C PRO A 53 -10.22 -17.42 14.70
N VAL A 54 -9.68 -18.62 14.93
CA VAL A 54 -9.16 -19.58 13.94
C VAL A 54 -7.91 -19.08 13.23
N MET A 55 -8.00 -17.96 12.51
CA MET A 55 -6.89 -17.30 11.82
C MET A 55 -7.06 -15.79 11.94
N ASP A 56 -6.04 -15.12 12.46
CA ASP A 56 -6.03 -13.67 12.59
C ASP A 56 -5.77 -12.97 11.24
N GLY A 57 -6.02 -11.66 11.21
CA GLY A 57 -5.84 -10.85 9.99
C GLY A 57 -4.38 -10.77 9.53
N TYR A 58 -3.41 -10.84 10.44
CA TYR A 58 -1.99 -10.81 10.08
C TYR A 58 -1.56 -12.06 9.31
N GLU A 59 -1.95 -13.24 9.79
CA GLU A 59 -1.63 -14.51 9.12
C GLU A 59 -2.35 -14.61 7.78
N MET A 60 -3.61 -14.16 7.70
CA MET A 60 -4.34 -14.09 6.44
C MET A 60 -3.62 -13.20 5.41
N VAL A 61 -3.24 -11.98 5.79
CA VAL A 61 -2.53 -11.06 4.90
C VAL A 61 -1.20 -11.64 4.46
N LYS A 62 -0.45 -12.25 5.36
CA LYS A 62 0.83 -12.89 5.03
C LYS A 62 0.66 -13.94 3.92
N ARG A 63 -0.35 -14.82 4.02
CA ARG A 63 -0.61 -15.85 3.01
C ARG A 63 -1.08 -15.27 1.68
N ILE A 64 -1.92 -14.24 1.71
CA ILE A 64 -2.32 -13.52 0.48
C ILE A 64 -1.07 -12.95 -0.22
N ARG A 65 -0.18 -12.30 0.53
CA ARG A 65 1.02 -11.64 -0.01
C ARG A 65 2.09 -12.60 -0.54
N GLU A 66 2.01 -13.88 -0.25
CA GLU A 66 2.87 -14.90 -0.87
C GLU A 66 2.63 -15.01 -2.39
N THR A 67 1.41 -14.73 -2.86
CA THR A 67 1.02 -14.89 -4.27
C THR A 67 0.38 -13.67 -4.90
N ASP A 68 -0.15 -12.74 -4.10
CA ASP A 68 -0.82 -11.53 -4.54
C ASP A 68 -0.27 -10.28 -3.82
N PRO A 69 0.66 -9.56 -4.45
CA PRO A 69 1.18 -8.30 -3.92
C PRO A 69 0.23 -7.12 -4.15
N ASP A 70 -0.78 -7.23 -5.03
CA ASP A 70 -1.49 -6.11 -5.63
C ASP A 70 -2.87 -5.83 -5.03
N THR A 71 -3.62 -6.85 -4.62
CA THR A 71 -4.95 -6.65 -4.02
C THR A 71 -4.85 -5.73 -2.80
N PRO A 72 -5.52 -4.56 -2.81
CA PRO A 72 -5.50 -3.64 -1.69
C PRO A 72 -6.14 -4.27 -0.44
N ILE A 73 -5.45 -4.15 0.69
CA ILE A 73 -5.92 -4.64 1.99
C ILE A 73 -5.96 -3.48 2.97
N LEU A 74 -7.10 -3.30 3.64
CA LEU A 74 -7.32 -2.36 4.71
C LEU A 74 -7.60 -3.12 6.00
N PHE A 75 -6.86 -2.83 7.06
CA PHE A 75 -7.22 -3.30 8.39
C PHE A 75 -8.20 -2.34 9.08
N SER A 76 -9.27 -2.89 9.66
CA SER A 76 -10.19 -2.19 10.56
C SER A 76 -10.04 -2.79 11.96
N SER A 77 -9.45 -2.06 12.91
CA SER A 77 -9.15 -2.66 14.22
C SER A 77 -9.20 -1.67 15.38
N GLY A 78 -9.52 -2.17 16.57
CA GLY A 78 -9.30 -1.47 17.82
C GLY A 78 -7.81 -1.38 18.21
N ARG A 79 -6.97 -2.26 17.68
CA ARG A 79 -5.52 -2.25 17.88
C ARG A 79 -4.83 -1.22 17.00
N VAL A 80 -4.55 -0.08 17.56
CA VAL A 80 -3.90 1.04 16.89
C VAL A 80 -2.59 1.45 17.56
N SER A 81 -1.95 0.53 18.29
CA SER A 81 -0.63 0.85 18.82
C SER A 81 0.37 1.06 17.67
N PRO A 82 1.40 1.92 17.85
CA PRO A 82 2.39 2.11 16.80
C PRO A 82 3.05 0.82 16.31
N LYS A 83 3.18 -0.19 17.19
CA LYS A 83 3.77 -1.49 16.85
C LYS A 83 2.85 -2.31 15.94
N ASP A 84 1.54 -2.33 16.23
CA ASP A 84 0.55 -3.06 15.44
C ASP A 84 0.43 -2.48 14.03
N VAL A 85 0.39 -1.15 13.95
CA VAL A 85 0.35 -0.42 12.68
C VAL A 85 1.60 -0.72 11.83
N VAL A 86 2.80 -0.65 12.43
CA VAL A 86 4.06 -0.99 11.75
C VAL A 86 4.02 -2.43 11.23
N LYS A 87 3.61 -3.39 12.08
CA LYS A 87 3.51 -4.81 11.70
C LYS A 87 2.58 -5.02 10.50
N GLY A 88 1.40 -4.40 10.49
CA GLY A 88 0.47 -4.49 9.37
C GLY A 88 1.07 -3.99 8.05
N TYR A 89 1.70 -2.83 8.08
CA TYR A 89 2.37 -2.28 6.90
C TYR A 89 3.60 -3.10 6.46
N GLU A 90 4.34 -3.66 7.39
CA GLU A 90 5.44 -4.62 7.06
C GLU A 90 4.92 -5.85 6.33
N LEU A 91 3.73 -6.31 6.61
CA LEU A 91 3.06 -7.41 5.92
C LEU A 91 2.46 -7.00 4.56
N GLY A 92 2.41 -5.71 4.23
CA GLY A 92 1.88 -5.24 2.95
C GLY A 92 0.42 -4.80 2.99
N VAL A 93 -0.11 -4.49 4.18
CA VAL A 93 -1.41 -3.82 4.31
C VAL A 93 -1.32 -2.41 3.73
N ASN A 94 -2.37 -1.98 3.06
CA ASN A 94 -2.38 -0.69 2.38
C ASN A 94 -2.87 0.44 3.27
N ASN A 95 -3.81 0.19 4.15
CA ASN A 95 -4.36 1.22 5.02
C ASN A 95 -4.84 0.64 6.35
N TYR A 96 -5.06 1.51 7.31
CA TYR A 96 -5.56 1.20 8.65
C TYR A 96 -6.73 2.09 8.98
N LEU A 97 -7.82 1.52 9.49
CA LEU A 97 -8.98 2.25 9.99
C LEU A 97 -9.23 1.88 11.44
N LYS A 98 -9.29 2.89 12.31
CA LYS A 98 -9.49 2.67 13.74
C LYS A 98 -10.96 2.44 14.06
N LYS A 99 -11.28 1.36 14.76
CA LYS A 99 -12.60 1.14 15.37
C LYS A 99 -12.80 2.03 16.61
N PRO A 100 -14.01 2.61 16.84
CA PRO A 100 -15.19 2.56 15.97
C PRO A 100 -15.11 3.56 14.81
N PHE A 101 -15.72 3.22 13.67
CA PHE A 101 -15.80 4.06 12.46
C PHE A 101 -17.20 3.99 11.85
N LEU A 102 -17.51 4.97 11.00
CA LEU A 102 -18.76 5.03 10.25
C LEU A 102 -18.60 4.39 8.85
N PRO A 103 -19.67 3.85 8.23
CA PRO A 103 -19.62 3.33 6.86
C PRO A 103 -19.07 4.33 5.84
N GLU A 104 -19.34 5.62 6.00
CA GLU A 104 -18.86 6.70 5.13
C GLU A 104 -17.33 6.87 5.23
N GLU A 105 -16.77 6.71 6.42
CA GLU A 105 -15.33 6.76 6.63
C GLU A 105 -14.64 5.57 5.96
N LEU A 106 -15.19 4.37 6.16
CA LEU A 106 -14.71 3.17 5.45
C LEU A 106 -14.81 3.34 3.94
N ASN A 107 -15.94 3.88 3.43
CA ASN A 107 -16.12 4.17 2.02
C ASN A 107 -15.02 5.09 1.47
N ALA A 108 -14.67 6.17 2.17
CA ALA A 108 -13.62 7.08 1.75
C ALA A 108 -12.27 6.35 1.58
N HIS A 109 -11.90 5.49 2.53
CA HIS A 109 -10.70 4.67 2.46
C HIS A 109 -10.72 3.66 1.31
N VAL A 110 -11.84 2.95 1.12
CA VAL A 110 -12.02 1.97 0.02
C VAL A 110 -11.92 2.68 -1.33
N GLN A 111 -12.61 3.81 -1.52
CA GLN A 111 -12.53 4.60 -2.76
C GLN A 111 -11.10 5.07 -3.07
N ALA A 112 -10.35 5.51 -2.06
CA ALA A 112 -8.95 5.89 -2.21
C ALA A 112 -8.10 4.70 -2.71
N LEU A 113 -8.31 3.50 -2.14
CA LEU A 113 -7.63 2.28 -2.55
C LEU A 113 -7.99 1.84 -3.98
N MET A 114 -9.27 1.89 -4.34
CA MET A 114 -9.74 1.55 -5.69
C MET A 114 -9.19 2.51 -6.76
N LYS A 115 -9.16 3.82 -6.48
CA LYS A 115 -8.55 4.81 -7.40
C LYS A 115 -7.06 4.53 -7.64
N MET A 116 -6.36 3.99 -6.67
CA MET A 116 -4.95 3.60 -6.84
C MET A 116 -4.80 2.38 -7.74
N LYS A 117 -5.68 1.37 -7.64
CA LYS A 117 -5.70 0.18 -8.51
C LYS A 117 -6.00 0.56 -9.97
N GLN A 118 -6.91 1.53 -10.19
CA GLN A 118 -7.30 1.99 -11.54
C GLN A 118 -6.25 2.90 -12.22
N LYS A 119 -5.32 3.49 -11.47
CA LYS A 119 -4.24 4.34 -11.99
C LYS A 119 -2.94 3.57 -12.32
N ALA A 120 -2.99 2.28 -12.59
CA ALA A 120 -1.97 1.63 -13.39
C ALA A 120 -2.05 2.23 -14.81
N PRO A 121 -0.97 2.66 -15.46
CA PRO A 121 -0.94 3.83 -16.32
C PRO A 121 -1.64 3.64 -17.65
N ALA A 122 -2.66 4.49 -17.90
CA ALA A 122 -2.97 4.92 -19.25
C ALA A 122 -2.09 6.16 -19.54
N ALA A 123 -1.28 6.08 -20.56
CA ALA A 123 -0.31 7.07 -20.96
C ALA A 123 -0.93 8.44 -21.31
N THR A 124 -0.36 9.52 -20.79
CA THR A 124 -0.47 10.87 -21.39
C THR A 124 0.91 11.53 -21.37
N PRO A 125 1.37 12.13 -22.46
CA PRO A 125 2.76 12.56 -22.65
C PRO A 125 3.04 13.98 -22.18
N ALA A 126 4.14 14.20 -21.49
CA ALA A 126 4.79 15.50 -21.33
C ALA A 126 6.31 15.34 -21.10
N PRO A 127 7.14 16.37 -21.24
CA PRO A 127 8.16 16.44 -22.30
C PRO A 127 9.53 15.81 -21.95
N LYS A 128 10.27 15.51 -22.99
CA LYS A 128 11.45 14.65 -23.11
C LYS A 128 12.72 15.17 -22.45
N THR A 129 13.34 14.29 -21.70
CA THR A 129 14.81 14.15 -21.60
C THR A 129 15.14 12.64 -21.61
N PRO A 130 16.37 12.14 -21.88
CA PRO A 130 16.62 11.02 -22.76
C PRO A 130 15.98 9.70 -22.33
N VAL A 131 15.35 9.04 -23.30
CA VAL A 131 14.42 7.92 -23.23
C VAL A 131 15.15 6.63 -22.80
N MET A 132 14.93 6.21 -21.56
CA MET A 132 14.77 4.77 -21.26
C MET A 132 13.25 4.43 -21.40
N ALA A 133 12.91 3.17 -21.69
CA ALA A 133 11.51 2.74 -21.85
C ALA A 133 10.62 3.28 -20.70
N GLU A 134 9.40 3.73 -21.01
CA GLU A 134 8.48 4.30 -20.04
C GLU A 134 8.32 3.33 -18.85
N GLY A 135 8.44 3.83 -17.61
CA GLY A 135 8.32 3.03 -16.39
C GLY A 135 9.61 2.36 -15.89
N ILE A 136 10.75 2.49 -16.58
CA ILE A 136 12.02 1.94 -16.14
C ILE A 136 12.93 3.05 -15.61
N TYR A 137 13.37 2.91 -14.37
CA TYR A 137 14.22 3.88 -13.68
C TYR A 137 15.51 3.24 -13.21
N GLN A 138 16.65 3.73 -13.67
CA GLN A 138 17.95 3.34 -13.13
C GLN A 138 18.12 4.01 -11.75
N ILE A 139 18.58 3.26 -10.75
CA ILE A 139 18.84 3.75 -9.39
C ILE A 139 20.28 3.37 -9.02
N GLY A 140 21.14 4.37 -8.86
CA GLY A 140 22.55 4.15 -8.72
C GLY A 140 23.13 3.37 -9.91
N LYS A 141 24.18 2.59 -9.67
CA LYS A 141 24.81 1.75 -10.70
C LYS A 141 24.19 0.35 -10.77
N ASN A 142 23.59 -0.11 -9.66
CA ASN A 142 23.28 -1.51 -9.46
C ASN A 142 21.78 -1.85 -9.50
N TYR A 143 20.88 -0.87 -9.43
CA TYR A 143 19.45 -1.15 -9.36
C TYR A 143 18.69 -0.57 -10.54
N THR A 144 17.67 -1.30 -10.98
CA THR A 144 16.71 -0.85 -11.98
C THR A 144 15.31 -1.11 -11.46
N LEU A 145 14.51 -0.06 -11.32
CA LEU A 145 13.08 -0.17 -11.03
C LEU A 145 12.32 -0.34 -12.34
N ASP A 146 11.57 -1.42 -12.43
CA ASP A 146 10.55 -1.65 -13.44
C ASP A 146 9.19 -1.38 -12.78
N ALA A 147 8.66 -0.17 -12.99
CA ALA A 147 7.47 0.29 -12.30
C ALA A 147 6.18 -0.34 -12.86
N GLU A 148 6.17 -0.81 -14.11
CA GLU A 148 5.04 -1.54 -14.70
C GLU A 148 4.88 -2.92 -14.06
N HIS A 149 5.98 -3.63 -13.83
CA HIS A 149 5.98 -4.96 -13.25
C HIS A 149 6.25 -4.97 -11.74
N ALA A 150 6.22 -3.80 -11.09
CA ALA A 150 6.49 -3.64 -9.67
C ALA A 150 7.75 -4.39 -9.20
N THR A 151 8.82 -4.37 -10.00
CA THR A 151 10.03 -5.16 -9.76
C THR A 151 11.26 -4.28 -9.62
N LEU A 152 12.01 -4.46 -8.55
CA LEU A 152 13.34 -3.91 -8.36
C LEU A 152 14.39 -4.97 -8.73
N LYS A 153 15.13 -4.72 -9.80
CA LYS A 153 16.19 -5.61 -10.31
C LYS A 153 17.56 -5.12 -9.82
N HIS A 154 18.38 -6.03 -9.35
CA HIS A 154 19.77 -5.74 -8.99
C HIS A 154 20.71 -6.30 -10.06
N ALA A 155 21.84 -5.65 -10.30
CA ALA A 155 22.83 -6.04 -11.30
C ALA A 155 23.40 -7.45 -11.09
N SER A 156 23.36 -8.00 -9.87
CA SER A 156 23.74 -9.40 -9.56
C SER A 156 22.72 -10.44 -10.07
N GLY A 157 21.61 -10.02 -10.66
CA GLY A 157 20.54 -10.90 -11.13
C GLY A 157 19.42 -11.14 -10.10
N THR A 158 19.52 -10.59 -8.89
CA THR A 158 18.46 -10.68 -7.88
C THR A 158 17.33 -9.74 -8.23
N ASN A 159 16.10 -10.26 -8.25
CA ASN A 159 14.89 -9.48 -8.46
C ASN A 159 14.03 -9.50 -7.21
N LYS A 160 13.43 -8.35 -6.87
CA LYS A 160 12.51 -8.22 -5.75
C LYS A 160 11.21 -7.60 -6.22
N THR A 161 10.10 -8.30 -6.00
CA THR A 161 8.75 -7.75 -6.20
C THR A 161 8.45 -6.75 -5.09
N LEU A 162 7.96 -5.58 -5.49
CA LEU A 162 7.52 -4.50 -4.62
C LEU A 162 5.99 -4.48 -4.57
N THR A 163 5.44 -3.97 -3.48
CA THR A 163 4.00 -3.66 -3.45
C THR A 163 3.72 -2.42 -4.31
N ALA A 164 2.47 -2.25 -4.74
CA ALA A 164 2.06 -1.09 -5.56
C ALA A 164 2.45 0.26 -4.93
N ARG A 165 2.37 0.37 -3.58
CA ARG A 165 2.79 1.60 -2.88
C ARG A 165 4.29 1.78 -2.80
N GLU A 166 5.06 0.72 -2.56
CA GLU A 166 6.53 0.77 -2.58
C GLU A 166 7.02 1.19 -3.96
N THR A 167 6.44 0.61 -5.01
CA THR A 167 6.72 0.96 -6.40
C THR A 167 6.41 2.42 -6.67
N LYS A 168 5.22 2.89 -6.29
CA LYS A 168 4.80 4.27 -6.55
C LYS A 168 5.62 5.29 -5.78
N LEU A 169 5.95 5.00 -4.52
CA LEU A 169 6.85 5.85 -3.73
C LEU A 169 8.23 5.94 -4.38
N LEU A 170 8.80 4.79 -4.74
CA LEU A 170 10.13 4.76 -5.37
C LEU A 170 10.12 5.45 -6.75
N GLN A 171 9.09 5.25 -7.54
CA GLN A 171 8.87 5.96 -8.81
C GLN A 171 8.87 7.48 -8.62
N MET A 172 8.08 8.00 -7.66
CA MET A 172 8.03 9.44 -7.38
C MET A 172 9.39 10.03 -6.99
N LEU A 173 10.19 9.26 -6.25
CA LEU A 173 11.55 9.65 -5.87
C LEU A 173 12.50 9.59 -7.07
N CYS A 174 12.35 8.61 -7.97
CA CYS A 174 13.13 8.49 -9.19
C CYS A 174 12.84 9.60 -10.20
N GLU A 175 11.56 10.00 -10.33
CA GLU A 175 11.15 11.12 -11.21
C GLU A 175 11.75 12.45 -10.76
N LYS A 176 12.12 12.59 -9.49
CA LYS A 176 12.69 13.79 -8.88
C LYS A 176 14.01 13.52 -8.16
N LYS A 177 14.90 12.77 -8.80
CA LYS A 177 16.22 12.48 -8.23
C LYS A 177 16.98 13.76 -7.87
N GLY A 178 17.59 13.76 -6.68
CA GLY A 178 18.31 14.92 -6.16
C GLY A 178 17.43 16.04 -5.59
N GLU A 179 16.14 16.08 -5.94
CA GLU A 179 15.19 17.05 -5.42
C GLU A 179 14.43 16.50 -4.22
N VAL A 180 13.80 17.39 -3.45
CA VAL A 180 12.96 17.01 -2.33
C VAL A 180 11.51 16.86 -2.79
N VAL A 181 10.97 15.65 -2.69
CA VAL A 181 9.54 15.40 -2.85
C VAL A 181 8.85 15.69 -1.51
N LYS A 182 7.93 16.65 -1.49
CA LYS A 182 7.23 17.07 -0.28
C LYS A 182 6.44 15.92 0.33
N ARG A 183 6.44 15.81 1.67
CA ARG A 183 5.73 14.78 2.42
C ARG A 183 4.22 14.81 2.11
N GLU A 184 3.62 15.99 2.11
CA GLU A 184 2.20 16.21 1.79
C GLU A 184 1.85 15.65 0.40
N THR A 185 2.65 15.95 -0.62
CA THR A 185 2.46 15.43 -1.98
C THR A 185 2.55 13.89 -2.03
N ILE A 186 3.44 13.30 -1.24
CA ILE A 186 3.55 11.83 -1.16
C ILE A 186 2.31 11.25 -0.49
N LEU A 187 1.87 11.81 0.63
CA LEU A 187 0.69 11.37 1.38
C LEU A 187 -0.57 11.50 0.53
N GLU A 188 -0.78 12.63 -0.12
CA GLU A 188 -1.90 12.85 -1.02
C GLU A 188 -1.94 11.82 -2.15
N LYS A 189 -0.81 11.60 -2.84
CA LYS A 189 -0.75 10.67 -3.97
C LYS A 189 -0.87 9.20 -3.59
N LEU A 190 -0.42 8.81 -2.40
CA LEU A 190 -0.38 7.41 -1.97
C LEU A 190 -1.51 7.02 -1.00
N TRP A 191 -2.10 7.98 -0.29
CA TRP A 191 -3.17 7.74 0.68
C TRP A 191 -4.41 8.61 0.47
N GLY A 192 -4.37 9.59 -0.44
CA GLY A 192 -5.48 10.50 -0.70
C GLY A 192 -5.73 11.51 0.44
N THR A 193 -4.74 11.71 1.31
CA THR A 193 -4.82 12.61 2.46
C THR A 193 -3.48 13.29 2.71
N GLU A 194 -3.52 14.55 3.14
CA GLU A 194 -2.31 15.33 3.46
C GLU A 194 -1.92 15.20 4.94
N ASP A 195 -2.88 14.96 5.83
CA ASP A 195 -2.71 15.06 7.29
C ASP A 195 -3.41 13.91 8.04
N ASP A 196 -3.09 12.65 7.68
CA ASP A 196 -3.51 11.48 8.42
C ASP A 196 -2.34 10.88 9.19
N TYR A 197 -2.50 10.73 10.51
CA TYR A 197 -1.52 10.13 11.39
C TYR A 197 -1.07 8.74 10.92
N PHE A 198 -2.02 7.91 10.46
CA PHE A 198 -1.71 6.55 9.99
C PHE A 198 -0.99 6.56 8.65
N ALA A 199 -1.41 7.41 7.71
CA ALA A 199 -0.72 7.59 6.44
C ALA A 199 0.72 8.07 6.65
N SER A 200 0.91 9.00 7.58
CA SER A 200 2.22 9.52 7.95
C SER A 200 3.14 8.45 8.53
N ARG A 201 2.63 7.60 9.43
CA ARG A 201 3.36 6.44 9.99
C ARG A 201 3.65 5.38 8.94
N SER A 202 2.68 5.12 8.05
CA SER A 202 2.86 4.21 6.91
C SER A 202 4.04 4.62 6.05
N LEU A 203 4.11 5.90 5.67
CA LEU A 203 5.20 6.42 4.87
C LEU A 203 6.57 6.15 5.52
N ASP A 204 6.70 6.34 6.84
CA ASP A 204 7.95 6.09 7.54
C ASP A 204 8.35 4.60 7.48
N VAL A 205 7.38 3.67 7.51
CA VAL A 205 7.62 2.23 7.34
C VAL A 205 8.09 1.92 5.92
N PHE A 206 7.40 2.45 4.89
CA PHE A 206 7.81 2.24 3.49
C PHE A 206 9.20 2.80 3.21
N VAL A 207 9.52 3.98 3.72
CA VAL A 207 10.86 4.56 3.62
C VAL A 207 11.92 3.65 4.28
N THR A 208 11.61 3.10 5.45
CA THR A 208 12.50 2.18 6.15
C THR A 208 12.73 0.89 5.35
N LYS A 209 11.66 0.33 4.76
CA LYS A 209 11.76 -0.84 3.87
C LYS A 209 12.62 -0.53 2.65
N LEU A 210 12.35 0.56 1.95
CA LEU A 210 13.13 0.94 0.76
C LEU A 210 14.60 1.16 1.11
N ARG A 211 14.91 1.80 2.25
CA ARG A 211 16.31 1.94 2.71
C ARG A 211 16.99 0.61 2.94
N LYS A 212 16.28 -0.40 3.49
CA LYS A 212 16.83 -1.74 3.67
C LYS A 212 17.17 -2.42 2.33
N LEU A 213 16.43 -2.12 1.25
CA LEU A 213 16.71 -2.66 -0.08
C LEU A 213 18.02 -2.14 -0.65
N PHE A 214 18.39 -0.90 -0.33
CA PHE A 214 19.60 -0.25 -0.79
C PHE A 214 20.75 -0.27 0.23
N ALA A 215 20.59 -1.01 1.34
CA ALA A 215 21.57 -0.98 2.44
C ALA A 215 22.98 -1.47 2.03
N GLU A 216 23.07 -2.31 1.02
CA GLU A 216 24.34 -2.83 0.50
C GLU A 216 24.98 -1.92 -0.56
N ASP A 217 24.29 -0.89 -1.03
CA ASP A 217 24.80 0.07 -2.02
C ASP A 217 24.87 1.49 -1.42
N PRO A 218 26.05 1.90 -0.93
CA PRO A 218 26.22 3.22 -0.32
C PRO A 218 26.07 4.38 -1.31
N SER A 219 26.03 4.11 -2.63
CA SER A 219 25.80 5.12 -3.66
C SER A 219 24.35 5.57 -3.75
N VAL A 220 23.40 4.83 -3.14
CA VAL A 220 21.97 5.13 -3.16
C VAL A 220 21.49 5.46 -1.75
N ASN A 221 20.92 6.66 -1.58
CA ASN A 221 20.44 7.11 -0.27
C ASN A 221 19.07 7.80 -0.37
N ILE A 222 18.09 7.27 0.35
CA ILE A 222 16.80 7.94 0.55
C ILE A 222 16.91 8.82 1.81
N LYS A 223 17.14 10.12 1.61
CA LYS A 223 17.30 11.09 2.70
C LYS A 223 15.96 11.67 3.13
N THR A 224 15.74 11.71 4.45
CA THR A 224 14.63 12.49 5.02
C THR A 224 15.09 13.93 5.25
N VAL A 225 14.38 14.89 4.67
CA VAL A 225 14.53 16.31 4.97
C VAL A 225 13.45 16.66 5.98
N LYS A 226 13.89 16.84 7.24
CA LYS A 226 12.98 17.01 8.39
C LYS A 226 11.99 18.15 8.16
N GLY A 227 10.70 17.84 8.33
CA GLY A 227 9.60 18.80 8.17
C GLY A 227 9.26 19.15 6.71
N ILE A 228 9.96 18.58 5.71
CA ILE A 228 9.74 18.91 4.30
C ILE A 228 9.36 17.67 3.47
N GLY A 229 10.19 16.62 3.47
CA GLY A 229 9.90 15.47 2.64
C GLY A 229 11.08 14.49 2.50
N LEU A 230 11.13 13.82 1.35
CA LEU A 230 12.11 12.78 1.02
C LEU A 230 12.86 13.15 -0.26
N SER A 231 14.11 12.74 -0.34
CA SER A 231 14.94 12.88 -1.55
C SER A 231 15.72 11.60 -1.82
N LEU A 232 15.76 11.16 -3.07
CA LEU A 232 16.64 10.07 -3.53
C LEU A 232 17.93 10.69 -4.04
N LEU A 233 19.02 10.37 -3.37
CA LEU A 233 20.37 10.83 -3.71
C LEU A 233 21.18 9.67 -4.28
N GLU A 234 21.93 9.97 -5.33
CA GLU A 234 22.92 9.06 -5.93
C GLU A 234 24.30 9.72 -5.84
N ILE A 235 25.32 8.97 -5.37
CA ILE A 235 26.69 9.44 -5.15
C ILE A 235 27.62 8.78 -6.16
#